data_51540abc0ac397457a17cdbd4d8465df
#
_entry.id   51540abc0ac397457a17cdbd4d8465df
#
_cell.length_a   1.000
_cell.length_b   1.000
_cell.length_c   1.000
_cell.angle_alpha   90.00
_cell.angle_beta   90.00
_cell.angle_gamma   90.00
#
_symmetry.space_group_name_H-M   'P 1'
#
loop_
_entity.id
_entity.type
_entity.pdbx_description
1 polymer ?
#
loop_
_entity_poly.entity_id
_entity_poly.type
_entity_poly.pdbx_seq_one_letter_code
_entity_poly.pdbx_strand_id
1 'polypeptide(L)'
;MIDFNRPHLTGKETHYIYQAVADGKLSGNGVFTKKCQQFFEEHYGFKKCLLTTSCTDALEMAAILCDIQPGDEVIVPSYTFVSSALAFVRA
;
A
#
# COMPACT_ATOMS: atom_id res chain seq x y z
N MET A 1 -6.60 -16.22 -25.65
CA MET A 1 -6.88 -16.54 -24.24
C MET A 1 -6.98 -15.23 -23.45
N ILE A 2 -7.97 -15.15 -22.58
CA ILE A 2 -8.14 -13.98 -21.71
C ILE A 2 -7.41 -14.26 -20.40
N ASP A 3 -6.40 -13.44 -20.07
CA ASP A 3 -5.67 -13.57 -18.83
C ASP A 3 -6.49 -13.05 -17.65
N PHE A 4 -6.28 -13.63 -16.46
CA PHE A 4 -6.94 -13.16 -15.23
C PHE A 4 -6.54 -11.71 -14.92
N ASN A 5 -5.26 -11.40 -15.04
CA ASN A 5 -4.77 -10.05 -14.97
C ASN A 5 -3.53 -9.88 -15.86
N ARG A 6 -3.15 -8.66 -16.07
CA ARG A 6 -2.03 -8.33 -16.94
C ARG A 6 -1.38 -7.03 -16.44
N PRO A 7 -0.05 -6.98 -16.28
CA PRO A 7 0.59 -5.72 -15.90
C PRO A 7 0.37 -4.64 -16.95
N HIS A 8 0.14 -3.44 -16.51
CA HIS A 8 0.05 -2.27 -17.37
C HIS A 8 1.32 -1.43 -17.19
N LEU A 9 2.00 -1.14 -18.29
CA LEU A 9 3.20 -0.32 -18.28
C LEU A 9 2.95 0.97 -19.04
N THR A 10 3.35 2.09 -18.46
CA THR A 10 3.20 3.41 -19.08
C THR A 10 4.36 3.75 -20.01
N GLY A 11 5.49 3.02 -19.89
CA GLY A 11 6.73 3.30 -20.61
C GLY A 11 7.71 4.19 -19.87
N LYS A 12 7.32 4.70 -18.69
CA LYS A 12 8.15 5.61 -17.90
C LYS A 12 8.79 4.95 -16.68
N GLU A 13 8.53 3.68 -16.45
CA GLU A 13 8.95 2.97 -15.24
C GLU A 13 10.47 2.99 -15.08
N THR A 14 11.20 2.65 -16.13
CA THR A 14 12.68 2.63 -16.10
C THR A 14 13.27 4.03 -15.91
N HIS A 15 12.61 5.04 -16.45
CA HIS A 15 13.02 6.44 -16.25
C HIS A 15 12.99 6.84 -14.78
N TYR A 16 11.93 6.51 -14.07
CA TYR A 16 11.80 6.82 -12.65
C TYR A 16 12.75 5.98 -11.80
N ILE A 17 12.96 4.72 -12.18
CA ILE A 17 13.95 3.87 -11.50
C ILE A 17 15.34 4.47 -11.65
N TYR A 18 15.69 4.91 -12.86
CA TYR A 18 16.98 5.57 -13.11
C TYR A 18 17.15 6.81 -12.22
N GLN A 19 16.13 7.65 -12.13
CA GLN A 19 16.17 8.83 -11.27
C GLN A 19 16.36 8.48 -9.80
N ALA A 20 15.67 7.44 -9.32
CA ALA A 20 15.81 6.99 -7.95
C ALA A 20 17.24 6.53 -7.64
N VAL A 21 17.87 5.82 -8.59
CA VAL A 21 19.26 5.39 -8.47
C VAL A 21 20.20 6.59 -8.48
N ALA A 22 19.96 7.56 -9.37
CA ALA A 22 20.79 8.76 -9.48
C ALA A 22 20.72 9.62 -8.22
N ASP A 23 19.57 9.64 -7.55
CA ASP A 23 19.41 10.37 -6.28
C ASP A 23 20.14 9.68 -5.11
N GLY A 24 20.58 8.45 -5.30
CA GLY A 24 21.43 7.75 -4.33
C GLY A 24 20.72 7.12 -3.15
N LYS A 25 19.41 7.27 -3.02
CA LYS A 25 18.65 6.65 -1.93
C LYS A 25 17.80 5.50 -2.45
N LEU A 26 18.28 4.28 -2.23
CA LEU A 26 17.61 3.06 -2.67
C LEU A 26 16.78 2.40 -1.56
N SER A 27 16.96 2.81 -0.31
CA SER A 27 16.14 2.35 0.81
C SER A 27 14.75 3.01 0.75
N GLY A 28 13.83 2.53 1.56
CA GLY A 28 12.49 3.10 1.63
C GLY A 28 12.47 4.57 2.03
N ASN A 29 11.32 5.21 1.85
CA ASN A 29 11.07 6.60 2.17
C ASN A 29 11.96 7.58 1.38
N GLY A 30 12.19 7.27 0.11
CA GLY A 30 12.90 8.15 -0.81
C GLY A 30 12.02 9.24 -1.39
N VAL A 31 12.53 9.94 -2.40
CA VAL A 31 11.84 11.08 -3.02
C VAL A 31 10.49 10.68 -3.65
N PHE A 32 10.42 9.52 -4.28
CA PHE A 32 9.18 9.09 -4.92
C PHE A 32 8.13 8.64 -3.92
N THR A 33 8.53 8.01 -2.81
CA THR A 33 7.63 7.71 -1.71
C THR A 33 6.98 8.98 -1.17
N LYS A 34 7.78 10.01 -0.94
CA LYS A 34 7.30 11.30 -0.45
C LYS A 34 6.37 11.98 -1.45
N LYS A 35 6.68 11.91 -2.74
CA LYS A 35 5.81 12.45 -3.80
C LYS A 35 4.46 11.74 -3.85
N CYS A 36 4.45 10.42 -3.73
CA CYS A 36 3.21 9.66 -3.71
C CYS A 36 2.36 9.99 -2.48
N GLN A 37 2.98 10.07 -1.32
CA GLN A 37 2.27 10.42 -0.08
C GLN A 37 1.68 11.82 -0.17
N GLN A 38 2.45 12.77 -0.67
CA GLN A 38 1.98 14.15 -0.87
C GLN A 38 0.83 14.21 -1.87
N PHE A 39 0.91 13.46 -2.98
CA PHE A 39 -0.17 13.40 -3.96
C PHE A 39 -1.49 12.97 -3.33
N PHE A 40 -1.46 11.90 -2.54
CA PHE A 40 -2.68 11.41 -1.88
C PHE A 40 -3.21 12.39 -0.84
N GLU A 41 -2.33 13.01 -0.07
CA GLU A 41 -2.73 14.00 0.92
C GLU A 41 -3.39 15.22 0.28
N GLU A 42 -2.82 15.74 -0.80
CA GLU A 42 -3.33 16.93 -1.48
C GLU A 42 -4.56 16.62 -2.34
N HIS A 43 -4.53 15.52 -3.09
CA HIS A 43 -5.57 15.21 -4.05
C HIS A 43 -6.87 14.74 -3.38
N TYR A 44 -6.75 13.96 -2.31
CA TYR A 44 -7.90 13.39 -1.61
C TYR A 44 -8.18 14.05 -0.26
N GLY A 45 -7.36 15.00 0.17
CA GLY A 45 -7.58 15.71 1.43
C GLY A 45 -7.29 14.90 2.67
N PHE A 46 -6.51 13.82 2.57
CA PHE A 46 -6.10 13.05 3.74
C PHE A 46 -5.13 13.85 4.61
N LYS A 47 -5.28 13.73 5.93
CA LYS A 47 -4.35 14.39 6.85
C LYS A 47 -2.96 13.78 6.79
N LYS A 48 -2.89 12.47 6.60
CA LYS A 48 -1.64 11.72 6.54
C LYS A 48 -1.79 10.53 5.63
N CYS A 49 -0.78 10.29 4.82
CA CYS A 49 -0.69 9.12 3.96
C CYS A 49 0.68 8.47 4.15
N LEU A 50 0.71 7.17 4.33
CA LEU A 50 1.93 6.39 4.44
C LEU A 50 1.89 5.26 3.43
N LEU A 51 2.97 5.07 2.70
CA LEU A 51 3.10 3.94 1.78
C LEU A 51 3.66 2.73 2.53
N THR A 52 3.18 1.56 2.13
CA THR A 52 3.69 0.28 2.62
C THR A 52 4.24 -0.53 1.44
N THR A 53 4.96 -1.61 1.73
CA THR A 53 5.54 -2.47 0.70
C THR A 53 4.52 -3.41 0.07
N SER A 54 3.37 -3.61 0.71
CA SER A 54 2.31 -4.46 0.18
C SER A 54 0.95 -4.04 0.75
N CYS A 55 -0.12 -4.46 0.09
CA CYS A 55 -1.47 -4.27 0.61
C CYS A 55 -1.68 -5.06 1.91
N THR A 56 -1.06 -6.23 2.02
CA THR A 56 -1.11 -7.03 3.25
C THR A 56 -0.56 -6.26 4.44
N ASP A 57 0.60 -5.60 4.27
CA ASP A 57 1.19 -4.76 5.31
C ASP A 57 0.27 -3.59 5.68
N ALA A 58 -0.36 -2.98 4.69
CA ALA A 58 -1.30 -1.89 4.92
C ALA A 58 -2.51 -2.34 5.74
N LEU A 59 -3.04 -3.52 5.43
CA LEU A 59 -4.16 -4.10 6.18
C LEU A 59 -3.78 -4.43 7.62
N GLU A 60 -2.61 -5.00 7.82
CA GLU A 60 -2.11 -5.31 9.17
C GLU A 60 -1.90 -4.04 9.99
N MET A 61 -1.33 -3.00 9.37
CA MET A 61 -1.16 -1.70 10.02
C MET A 61 -2.51 -1.08 10.39
N ALA A 62 -3.49 -1.15 9.47
CA ALA A 62 -4.83 -0.65 9.73
C ALA A 62 -5.50 -1.35 10.92
N ALA A 63 -5.34 -2.67 11.00
CA ALA A 63 -5.88 -3.44 12.12
C ALA A 63 -5.26 -3.03 13.44
N ILE A 64 -3.95 -2.81 13.47
CA ILE A 64 -3.24 -2.33 14.65
C ILE A 64 -3.74 -0.94 15.06
N LEU A 65 -3.89 -0.04 14.11
CA LEU A 65 -4.36 1.33 14.36
C LEU A 65 -5.80 1.38 14.86
N CYS A 66 -6.62 0.38 14.51
CA CYS A 66 -8.00 0.27 15.01
C CYS A 66 -8.07 -0.27 16.44
N ASP A 67 -6.95 -0.73 17.00
CA ASP A 67 -6.89 -1.29 18.36
C ASP A 67 -7.90 -2.41 18.57
N ILE A 68 -7.92 -3.36 17.64
CA ILE A 68 -8.85 -4.49 17.64
C ILE A 68 -8.58 -5.38 18.86
N GLN A 69 -9.63 -5.70 19.61
CA GLN A 69 -9.56 -6.51 20.82
C GLN A 69 -10.27 -7.86 20.61
N PRO A 70 -9.91 -8.89 21.40
CA PRO A 70 -10.66 -10.16 21.37
C PRO A 70 -12.14 -9.93 21.62
N GLY A 71 -12.98 -10.51 20.77
CA GLY A 71 -14.43 -10.33 20.82
C GLY A 71 -14.97 -9.29 19.86
N ASP A 72 -14.12 -8.45 19.28
CA ASP A 72 -14.54 -7.49 18.25
C ASP A 72 -14.91 -8.21 16.96
N GLU A 73 -15.88 -7.65 16.25
CA GLU A 73 -16.34 -8.16 14.98
C GLU A 73 -15.84 -7.29 13.84
N VAL A 74 -15.47 -7.93 12.73
CA VAL A 74 -14.97 -7.25 11.52
C VAL A 74 -15.71 -7.77 10.31
N ILE A 75 -16.24 -6.84 9.50
CA ILE A 75 -16.93 -7.19 8.25
C ILE A 75 -15.91 -7.20 7.11
N VAL A 76 -15.83 -8.32 6.41
CA VAL A 76 -14.92 -8.48 5.27
C VAL A 76 -15.66 -9.10 4.08
N PRO A 77 -15.26 -8.79 2.84
CA PRO A 77 -15.83 -9.45 1.67
C PRO A 77 -15.37 -10.90 1.62
N SER A 78 -16.21 -11.80 1.07
CA SER A 78 -15.85 -13.20 0.91
C SER A 78 -14.95 -13.43 -0.32
N TYR A 79 -15.10 -12.64 -1.35
CA TYR A 79 -14.27 -12.71 -2.55
C TYR A 79 -13.08 -11.78 -2.40
N THR A 80 -12.03 -12.30 -1.73
CA THR A 80 -10.83 -11.52 -1.46
C THR A 80 -9.68 -12.45 -1.09
N PHE A 81 -8.47 -11.92 -1.05
CA PHE A 81 -7.32 -12.66 -0.54
C PHE A 81 -7.43 -12.82 0.97
N VAL A 82 -6.85 -13.91 1.48
CA VAL A 82 -6.99 -14.30 2.89
C VAL A 82 -6.48 -13.23 3.86
N SER A 83 -5.54 -12.39 3.45
CA SER A 83 -4.98 -11.33 4.29
C SER A 83 -6.02 -10.31 4.76
N SER A 84 -7.15 -10.16 4.04
CA SER A 84 -8.24 -9.27 4.46
C SER A 84 -8.82 -9.64 5.82
N ALA A 85 -8.87 -10.94 6.14
CA ALA A 85 -9.33 -11.42 7.44
C ALA A 85 -8.17 -11.67 8.41
N LEU A 86 -7.06 -12.25 7.92
CA LEU A 86 -5.93 -12.60 8.75
C LEU A 86 -5.25 -11.38 9.39
N ALA A 87 -5.31 -10.22 8.76
CA ALA A 87 -4.76 -8.99 9.30
C ALA A 87 -5.36 -8.67 10.69
N PHE A 88 -6.67 -8.90 10.83
CA PHE A 88 -7.38 -8.64 12.09
C PHE A 88 -7.16 -9.76 13.11
N VAL A 89 -7.00 -10.98 12.65
CA VAL A 89 -6.67 -12.13 13.53
C VAL A 89 -5.30 -11.93 14.17
N ARG A 90 -4.34 -11.41 13.38
CA ARG A 90 -2.98 -11.18 13.86
C ARG A 90 -2.85 -9.97 14.78
N ALA A 91 -3.76 -9.05 14.67
CA ALA A 91 -3.79 -7.89 15.56
C ALA A 91 -4.33 -8.26 16.93
#